data_02d8aaf16f492c5c4db29e896762187b
#
_entry.id   02d8aaf16f492c5c4db29e896762187b
#
_cell.length_a   1.000
_cell.length_b   1.000
_cell.length_c   1.000
_cell.angle_alpha   90.00
_cell.angle_beta   90.00
_cell.angle_gamma   90.00
#
_symmetry.space_group_name_H-M   'P 1'
#
loop_
_entity.id
_entity.type
_entity.pdbx_description
1 polymer ?
#
loop_
_entity_poly.entity_id
_entity_poly.type
_entity_poly.pdbx_seq_one_letter_code
_entity_poly.pdbx_strand_id
1 'polypeptide(L)'
;AVSAAMEVRSELIEAASIITGIETSCLVLGDRRIFNKKDPAVGVSYLQALHKAQEDKGALVASGSYRTPPMGKMHKGAAAGLAPAYSFSAYVAEVDVDIETGRIKVEKVWAAHDCGKALNPLSVEGQIIGSCHMGLGQVISEEMQYGRTGNLLNPDLLGYKIPTVHEMPEVVPIIVESNDPEGPFGAKEAGEGPLLPILPAVCNAVYDAIGVRNNELPLTPDRLYRSIEKACRQRGIKDPRDLPNPSLELTSLSDKLIRRAKDHAKRDRERRLDPNPNAYYNGQLFNRHATGPPEENDPNWTVQVLPDQEYLENPKLAGSAWLHKERRHMEGAE
;
A
#
# COMPACT_ATOMS: atom_id res chain seq x y z
N ALA A 1 15.65 15.62 7.48
CA ALA A 1 16.79 15.16 6.68
C ALA A 1 16.91 15.91 5.34
N VAL A 2 15.85 15.92 4.48
CA VAL A 2 15.92 16.55 3.13
C VAL A 2 16.33 18.01 3.20
N SER A 3 15.71 18.83 4.05
CA SER A 3 16.04 20.26 4.19
C SER A 3 17.52 20.46 4.57
N ALA A 4 18.02 19.71 5.54
CA ALA A 4 19.43 19.78 5.94
C ALA A 4 20.38 19.33 4.81
N ALA A 5 20.01 18.26 4.10
CA ALA A 5 20.82 17.79 2.96
C ALA A 5 20.87 18.82 1.80
N MET A 6 19.77 19.55 1.58
CA MET A 6 19.72 20.61 0.57
C MET A 6 20.61 21.80 0.94
N GLU A 7 20.71 22.15 2.21
CA GLU A 7 21.60 23.19 2.72
C GLU A 7 23.06 22.79 2.48
N VAL A 8 23.48 21.60 2.93
CA VAL A 8 24.84 21.06 2.67
C VAL A 8 25.14 20.98 1.18
N ARG A 9 24.15 20.54 0.37
CA ARG A 9 24.29 20.50 -1.09
C ARG A 9 24.63 21.88 -1.67
N SER A 10 23.95 22.93 -1.21
CA SER A 10 24.21 24.31 -1.69
C SER A 10 25.63 24.75 -1.36
N GLU A 11 26.10 24.49 -0.17
CA GLU A 11 27.46 24.84 0.26
C GLU A 11 28.53 24.08 -0.54
N LEU A 12 28.31 22.80 -0.83
CA LEU A 12 29.23 22.03 -1.67
C LEU A 12 29.26 22.52 -3.12
N ILE A 13 28.11 22.95 -3.67
CA ILE A 13 28.05 23.56 -5.02
C ILE A 13 28.78 24.91 -5.03
N GLU A 14 28.63 25.75 -4.00
CA GLU A 14 29.38 27.02 -3.87
C GLU A 14 30.87 26.77 -3.82
N ALA A 15 31.34 25.84 -3.02
CA ALA A 15 32.74 25.46 -2.94
C ALA A 15 33.29 24.95 -4.29
N ALA A 16 32.53 24.11 -4.97
CA ALA A 16 32.87 23.62 -6.30
C ALA A 16 32.92 24.75 -7.34
N SER A 17 32.03 25.74 -7.25
CA SER A 17 32.03 26.93 -8.09
C SER A 17 33.32 27.75 -7.90
N ILE A 18 33.78 27.91 -6.68
CA ILE A 18 35.02 28.60 -6.35
C ILE A 18 36.23 27.85 -6.95
N ILE A 19 36.28 26.54 -6.84
CA ILE A 19 37.37 25.72 -7.35
C ILE A 19 37.44 25.75 -8.91
N THR A 20 36.25 25.62 -9.53
CA THR A 20 36.16 25.43 -11.00
C THR A 20 36.02 26.72 -11.79
N GLY A 21 35.63 27.83 -11.12
CA GLY A 21 35.27 29.09 -11.79
C GLY A 21 33.93 29.01 -12.55
N ILE A 22 33.14 27.95 -12.36
CA ILE A 22 31.85 27.73 -13.03
C ILE A 22 30.71 28.24 -12.15
N GLU A 23 29.77 28.93 -12.75
CA GLU A 23 28.57 29.41 -12.03
C GLU A 23 27.80 28.26 -11.40
N THR A 24 27.32 28.46 -10.17
CA THR A 24 26.59 27.44 -9.39
C THR A 24 25.39 26.88 -10.11
N SER A 25 24.67 27.69 -10.90
CA SER A 25 23.53 27.27 -11.73
C SER A 25 23.89 26.24 -12.82
N CYS A 26 25.16 26.20 -13.24
CA CYS A 26 25.68 25.29 -14.23
C CYS A 26 26.26 23.99 -13.64
N LEU A 27 26.35 23.89 -12.31
CA LEU A 27 26.90 22.72 -11.62
C LEU A 27 25.79 21.76 -11.17
N VAL A 28 26.09 20.45 -11.23
CA VAL A 28 25.23 19.35 -10.80
C VAL A 28 26.01 18.39 -9.91
N LEU A 29 25.34 17.87 -8.87
CA LEU A 29 25.84 16.74 -8.10
C LEU A 29 25.41 15.41 -8.74
N GLY A 30 26.35 14.50 -8.89
CA GLY A 30 26.10 13.12 -9.34
C GLY A 30 27.38 12.30 -9.23
N ASP A 31 27.28 11.00 -9.12
CA ASP A 31 28.38 10.04 -9.13
C ASP A 31 29.58 10.41 -8.21
N ARG A 32 29.27 10.90 -7.01
CA ARG A 32 30.25 11.38 -6.02
C ARG A 32 31.13 12.55 -6.54
N ARG A 33 30.63 13.31 -7.52
CA ARG A 33 31.27 14.46 -8.10
C ARG A 33 30.30 15.64 -8.22
N ILE A 34 30.89 16.83 -8.39
CA ILE A 34 30.17 18.06 -8.75
C ILE A 34 30.76 18.49 -10.09
N PHE A 35 29.95 18.55 -11.12
CA PHE A 35 30.40 18.74 -12.47
C PHE A 35 29.52 19.70 -13.28
N ASN A 36 30.03 20.20 -14.36
CA ASN A 36 29.29 21.07 -15.28
C ASN A 36 28.24 20.28 -16.05
N LYS A 37 26.99 20.77 -16.04
CA LYS A 37 25.86 20.18 -16.81
C LYS A 37 26.14 20.01 -18.29
N LYS A 38 26.89 20.95 -18.87
CA LYS A 38 27.19 20.96 -20.32
C LYS A 38 28.44 20.13 -20.69
N ASP A 39 29.36 19.97 -19.73
CA ASP A 39 30.58 19.19 -19.92
C ASP A 39 30.87 18.39 -18.62
N PRO A 40 30.40 17.16 -18.51
CA PRO A 40 30.62 16.35 -17.33
C PRO A 40 32.08 16.00 -17.03
N ALA A 41 33.00 16.20 -17.97
CA ALA A 41 34.44 15.99 -17.75
C ALA A 41 34.99 17.05 -16.79
N VAL A 42 34.43 18.28 -16.83
CA VAL A 42 34.84 19.39 -15.98
C VAL A 42 34.08 19.38 -14.67
N GLY A 43 34.81 19.18 -13.57
CA GLY A 43 34.21 19.13 -12.22
C GLY A 43 35.21 18.71 -11.16
N VAL A 44 34.75 18.61 -9.94
CA VAL A 44 35.53 18.24 -8.75
C VAL A 44 34.87 17.06 -8.03
N SER A 45 35.64 16.32 -7.25
CA SER A 45 35.10 15.29 -6.38
C SER A 45 34.36 15.93 -5.17
N TYR A 46 33.44 15.19 -4.54
CA TYR A 46 32.82 15.63 -3.29
C TYR A 46 33.86 15.98 -2.22
N LEU A 47 34.93 15.20 -2.15
CA LEU A 47 35.98 15.40 -1.15
C LEU A 47 36.70 16.74 -1.35
N GLN A 48 37.03 17.10 -2.60
CA GLN A 48 37.65 18.40 -2.92
C GLN A 48 36.71 19.54 -2.56
N ALA A 49 35.44 19.47 -2.93
CA ALA A 49 34.46 20.49 -2.58
C ALA A 49 34.25 20.57 -1.05
N LEU A 50 34.21 19.43 -0.35
CA LEU A 50 34.09 19.37 1.10
C LEU A 50 35.29 20.05 1.80
N HIS A 51 36.52 19.71 1.40
CA HIS A 51 37.73 20.35 1.95
C HIS A 51 37.72 21.87 1.73
N LYS A 52 37.35 22.30 0.53
CA LYS A 52 37.25 23.74 0.26
C LYS A 52 36.19 24.43 1.09
N ALA A 53 35.02 23.84 1.24
CA ALA A 53 33.97 24.39 2.09
C ALA A 53 34.38 24.43 3.57
N GLN A 54 35.12 23.41 4.06
CA GLN A 54 35.66 23.40 5.42
C GLN A 54 36.78 24.42 5.65
N GLU A 55 37.62 24.65 4.66
CA GLU A 55 38.62 25.73 4.72
C GLU A 55 37.98 27.10 4.86
N ASP A 56 36.91 27.36 4.12
CA ASP A 56 36.26 28.66 4.08
C ASP A 56 35.31 28.92 5.24
N LYS A 57 34.57 27.88 5.70
CA LYS A 57 33.46 28.03 6.68
C LYS A 57 33.67 27.19 7.95
N GLY A 58 34.66 26.32 8.02
CA GLY A 58 34.82 25.37 9.11
C GLY A 58 33.93 24.12 8.94
N ALA A 59 33.51 23.52 10.03
CA ALA A 59 32.67 22.34 9.98
C ALA A 59 31.31 22.65 9.33
N LEU A 60 30.94 21.86 8.32
CA LEU A 60 29.62 21.96 7.70
C LEU A 60 28.56 21.36 8.63
N VAL A 61 27.65 22.19 9.10
CA VAL A 61 26.53 21.78 9.96
C VAL A 61 25.24 22.35 9.36
N ALA A 62 24.29 21.48 9.13
CA ALA A 62 22.99 21.88 8.61
C ALA A 62 21.86 21.32 9.49
N SER A 63 20.78 22.06 9.62
CA SER A 63 19.61 21.64 10.35
C SER A 63 18.37 21.73 9.48
N GLY A 64 17.46 20.80 9.67
CA GLY A 64 16.20 20.79 8.94
C GLY A 64 15.05 20.34 9.82
N SER A 65 13.93 21.05 9.72
CA SER A 65 12.71 20.72 10.42
C SER A 65 11.55 20.53 9.45
N TYR A 66 10.62 19.68 9.83
CA TYR A 66 9.35 19.49 9.15
C TYR A 66 8.22 19.80 10.14
N ARG A 67 7.25 20.57 9.68
CA ARG A 67 5.98 20.78 10.40
C ARG A 67 4.86 20.19 9.55
N THR A 68 4.08 19.31 10.16
CA THR A 68 2.85 18.83 9.52
C THR A 68 1.92 20.01 9.23
N PRO A 69 1.21 20.00 8.11
CA PRO A 69 0.15 20.97 7.86
C PRO A 69 -0.89 20.92 8.99
N PRO A 70 -1.63 22.01 9.24
CA PRO A 70 -2.69 22.03 10.23
C PRO A 70 -3.70 20.93 9.91
N MET A 71 -3.73 19.91 10.75
CA MET A 71 -4.71 18.83 10.62
C MET A 71 -5.97 19.20 11.40
N GLY A 72 -7.13 18.68 10.94
CA GLY A 72 -8.42 18.98 11.55
C GLY A 72 -8.46 18.69 13.04
N LYS A 73 -9.46 19.22 13.73
CA LYS A 73 -9.65 19.01 15.17
C LYS A 73 -9.78 17.51 15.45
N MET A 74 -9.10 17.06 16.49
CA MET A 74 -9.27 15.70 17.01
C MET A 74 -10.72 15.52 17.49
N HIS A 75 -11.40 14.52 16.93
CA HIS A 75 -12.70 14.09 17.40
C HIS A 75 -12.53 12.88 18.31
N LYS A 76 -13.35 12.80 19.35
CA LYS A 76 -13.34 11.67 20.26
C LYS A 76 -13.57 10.36 19.48
N GLY A 77 -12.62 9.45 19.57
CA GLY A 77 -12.66 8.16 18.88
C GLY A 77 -12.28 8.16 17.40
N ALA A 78 -11.85 9.30 16.85
CA ALA A 78 -11.38 9.38 15.47
C ALA A 78 -9.85 9.33 15.38
N ALA A 79 -9.31 8.34 14.71
CA ALA A 79 -7.91 8.30 14.31
C ALA A 79 -7.66 9.09 13.01
N ALA A 80 -8.69 9.29 12.19
CA ALA A 80 -8.58 10.02 10.92
C ALA A 80 -8.14 11.48 11.14
N GLY A 81 -7.16 11.93 10.36
CA GLY A 81 -6.63 13.29 10.42
C GLY A 81 -5.44 13.48 11.36
N LEU A 82 -4.92 12.41 11.96
CA LEU A 82 -3.69 12.45 12.76
C LEU A 82 -2.40 12.39 11.93
N ALA A 83 -2.51 11.96 10.66
CA ALA A 83 -1.41 11.90 9.72
C ALA A 83 -1.70 12.76 8.49
N PRO A 84 -0.69 13.44 7.91
CA PRO A 84 -0.86 14.23 6.71
C PRO A 84 -0.97 13.36 5.44
N ALA A 85 -0.52 12.12 5.50
CA ALA A 85 -0.51 11.17 4.39
C ALA A 85 -1.14 9.85 4.81
N TYR A 86 -1.79 9.18 3.85
CA TYR A 86 -2.40 7.86 4.01
C TYR A 86 -1.90 6.93 2.92
N SER A 87 -1.51 5.73 3.30
CA SER A 87 -1.24 4.64 2.37
C SER A 87 -2.49 3.81 2.15
N PHE A 88 -2.63 3.29 0.93
CA PHE A 88 -3.75 2.42 0.56
C PHE A 88 -3.20 1.08 0.09
N SER A 89 -3.85 0.02 0.52
CA SER A 89 -3.51 -1.33 0.08
C SER A 89 -4.76 -2.09 -0.29
N ALA A 90 -4.66 -2.94 -1.33
CA ALA A 90 -5.74 -3.80 -1.78
C ALA A 90 -5.16 -5.14 -2.22
N TYR A 91 -5.61 -6.23 -1.60
CA TYR A 91 -5.10 -7.56 -1.85
C TYR A 91 -6.17 -8.51 -2.34
N VAL A 92 -5.76 -9.42 -3.21
CA VAL A 92 -6.55 -10.57 -3.63
C VAL A 92 -5.76 -11.82 -3.30
N ALA A 93 -6.42 -12.80 -2.68
CA ALA A 93 -5.82 -14.09 -2.35
C ALA A 93 -6.55 -15.22 -3.09
N GLU A 94 -5.78 -16.21 -3.52
CA GLU A 94 -6.26 -17.49 -4.02
C GLU A 94 -5.92 -18.57 -3.00
N VAL A 95 -6.90 -19.40 -2.63
CA VAL A 95 -6.76 -20.41 -1.59
C VAL A 95 -7.35 -21.74 -2.01
N ASP A 96 -6.70 -22.82 -1.56
CA ASP A 96 -7.28 -24.15 -1.49
C ASP A 96 -7.72 -24.47 -0.07
N VAL A 97 -8.94 -24.97 0.10
CA VAL A 97 -9.49 -25.35 1.39
C VAL A 97 -9.88 -26.81 1.40
N ASP A 98 -9.23 -27.58 2.25
CA ASP A 98 -9.62 -28.95 2.54
C ASP A 98 -10.76 -28.95 3.57
N ILE A 99 -11.95 -29.19 3.13
CA ILE A 99 -13.17 -29.17 3.98
C ILE A 99 -13.25 -30.34 4.96
N GLU A 100 -12.51 -31.43 4.73
CA GLU A 100 -12.49 -32.60 5.60
C GLU A 100 -11.56 -32.41 6.80
N THR A 101 -10.50 -31.64 6.62
CA THR A 101 -9.50 -31.36 7.68
C THR A 101 -9.52 -29.92 8.18
N GLY A 102 -10.14 -29.00 7.46
CA GLY A 102 -10.09 -27.57 7.73
C GLY A 102 -8.73 -26.93 7.36
N ARG A 103 -7.87 -27.62 6.64
CA ARG A 103 -6.58 -27.07 6.22
C ARG A 103 -6.75 -26.07 5.09
N ILE A 104 -6.07 -24.94 5.21
CA ILE A 104 -5.99 -23.90 4.19
C ILE A 104 -4.58 -23.89 3.60
N LYS A 105 -4.51 -23.81 2.29
CA LYS A 105 -3.30 -23.48 1.55
C LYS A 105 -3.54 -22.19 0.77
N VAL A 106 -2.75 -21.17 1.04
CA VAL A 106 -2.77 -19.95 0.23
C VAL A 106 -1.85 -20.18 -0.96
N GLU A 107 -2.39 -20.15 -2.16
CA GLU A 107 -1.63 -20.44 -3.39
C GLU A 107 -0.97 -19.18 -3.93
N LYS A 108 -1.71 -18.08 -3.98
CA LYS A 108 -1.25 -16.84 -4.59
C LYS A 108 -1.86 -15.61 -3.95
N VAL A 109 -1.08 -14.53 -3.91
CA VAL A 109 -1.53 -13.22 -3.42
C VAL A 109 -1.11 -12.14 -4.40
N TRP A 110 -2.05 -11.34 -4.87
CA TRP A 110 -1.79 -10.09 -5.57
C TRP A 110 -1.88 -8.96 -4.56
N ALA A 111 -0.76 -8.27 -4.36
CA ALA A 111 -0.57 -7.33 -3.26
C ALA A 111 -0.30 -5.92 -3.79
N ALA A 112 -1.34 -5.12 -3.96
CA ALA A 112 -1.22 -3.73 -4.39
C ALA A 112 -1.05 -2.81 -3.17
N HIS A 113 -0.01 -1.97 -3.18
CA HIS A 113 0.28 -1.01 -2.13
C HIS A 113 0.73 0.33 -2.69
N ASP A 114 0.12 1.41 -2.19
CA ASP A 114 0.45 2.78 -2.53
C ASP A 114 1.52 3.32 -1.57
N CYS A 115 2.76 3.30 -2.02
CA CYS A 115 3.92 3.82 -1.30
C CYS A 115 4.27 5.28 -1.63
N GLY A 116 3.36 6.01 -2.30
CA GLY A 116 3.62 7.37 -2.77
C GLY A 116 4.58 7.39 -3.95
N LYS A 117 5.88 7.37 -3.68
CA LYS A 117 6.97 7.21 -4.65
C LYS A 117 7.91 6.10 -4.21
N ALA A 118 8.12 5.11 -5.03
CA ALA A 118 9.08 4.05 -4.77
C ALA A 118 10.50 4.55 -5.00
N LEU A 119 11.17 5.02 -3.93
CA LEU A 119 12.56 5.49 -4.03
C LEU A 119 13.54 4.35 -4.34
N ASN A 120 13.21 3.14 -3.91
CA ASN A 120 13.89 1.91 -4.26
C ASN A 120 12.82 0.82 -4.49
N PRO A 121 12.39 0.59 -5.75
CA PRO A 121 11.34 -0.37 -6.07
C PRO A 121 11.61 -1.77 -5.53
N LEU A 122 12.83 -2.29 -5.66
CA LEU A 122 13.19 -3.62 -5.16
C LEU A 122 13.02 -3.75 -3.64
N SER A 123 13.35 -2.69 -2.89
CA SER A 123 13.14 -2.67 -1.44
C SER A 123 11.64 -2.59 -1.10
N VAL A 124 10.85 -1.84 -1.85
CA VAL A 124 9.39 -1.76 -1.67
C VAL A 124 8.74 -3.12 -1.95
N GLU A 125 9.11 -3.80 -3.03
CA GLU A 125 8.66 -5.16 -3.33
C GLU A 125 8.98 -6.12 -2.19
N GLY A 126 10.23 -6.06 -1.68
CA GLY A 126 10.66 -6.86 -0.53
C GLY A 126 9.83 -6.59 0.73
N GLN A 127 9.46 -5.34 1.00
CA GLN A 127 8.58 -4.98 2.12
C GLN A 127 7.16 -5.53 1.92
N ILE A 128 6.60 -5.42 0.73
CA ILE A 128 5.27 -5.98 0.40
C ILE A 128 5.26 -7.50 0.61
N ILE A 129 6.25 -8.21 0.08
CA ILE A 129 6.38 -9.66 0.22
C ILE A 129 6.54 -10.06 1.69
N GLY A 130 7.43 -9.38 2.43
CA GLY A 130 7.64 -9.64 3.85
C GLY A 130 6.40 -9.37 4.70
N SER A 131 5.65 -8.33 4.39
CA SER A 131 4.38 -8.01 5.05
C SER A 131 3.30 -9.05 4.77
N CYS A 132 3.25 -9.58 3.54
CA CYS A 132 2.37 -10.73 3.22
C CYS A 132 2.71 -11.95 4.06
N HIS A 133 3.99 -12.27 4.23
CA HIS A 133 4.42 -13.39 5.08
C HIS A 133 4.00 -13.18 6.54
N MET A 134 4.23 -11.99 7.08
CA MET A 134 3.86 -11.65 8.45
C MET A 134 2.34 -11.74 8.67
N GLY A 135 1.54 -11.18 7.76
CA GLY A 135 0.09 -11.25 7.85
C GLY A 135 -0.46 -12.67 7.59
N LEU A 136 0.21 -13.46 6.75
CA LEU A 136 -0.12 -14.87 6.55
C LEU A 136 -0.04 -15.63 7.86
N GLY A 137 1.03 -15.45 8.64
CA GLY A 137 1.18 -16.07 9.94
C GLY A 137 0.01 -15.76 10.88
N GLN A 138 -0.37 -14.48 10.95
CA GLN A 138 -1.51 -14.05 11.77
C GLN A 138 -2.85 -14.67 11.33
N VAL A 139 -3.00 -14.94 10.02
CA VAL A 139 -4.22 -15.55 9.50
C VAL A 139 -4.30 -17.04 9.78
N ILE A 140 -3.20 -17.79 9.61
CA ILE A 140 -3.28 -19.26 9.56
C ILE A 140 -2.73 -19.98 10.78
N SER A 141 -1.78 -19.40 11.54
CA SER A 141 -1.02 -20.19 12.51
C SER A 141 -0.59 -19.47 13.78
N GLU A 142 -0.30 -18.17 13.74
CA GLU A 142 0.28 -17.47 14.87
C GLU A 142 -0.74 -17.11 15.93
N GLU A 143 -0.56 -17.62 17.13
CA GLU A 143 -1.43 -17.35 18.28
C GLU A 143 -0.65 -17.45 19.58
N MET A 144 -0.75 -16.45 20.44
CA MET A 144 -0.33 -16.54 21.83
C MET A 144 -1.41 -17.26 22.66
N GLN A 145 -1.07 -18.43 23.21
CA GLN A 145 -1.99 -19.23 24.01
C GLN A 145 -1.70 -19.03 25.50
N TYR A 146 -2.72 -18.60 26.23
CA TYR A 146 -2.61 -18.35 27.67
C TYR A 146 -3.35 -19.41 28.49
N GLY A 147 -2.69 -19.90 29.53
CA GLY A 147 -3.32 -20.75 30.53
C GLY A 147 -4.29 -19.99 31.46
N ARG A 148 -5.01 -20.73 32.30
CA ARG A 148 -5.98 -20.15 33.23
C ARG A 148 -5.39 -19.16 34.23
N THR A 149 -4.08 -19.27 34.51
CA THR A 149 -3.32 -18.39 35.43
C THR A 149 -2.62 -17.25 34.70
N GLY A 150 -2.82 -17.09 33.38
CA GLY A 150 -2.20 -16.04 32.57
C GLY A 150 -0.78 -16.38 32.10
N ASN A 151 -0.27 -17.57 32.38
CA ASN A 151 1.01 -18.04 31.85
C ASN A 151 0.91 -18.34 30.35
N LEU A 152 1.91 -17.95 29.58
CA LEU A 152 2.02 -18.28 28.16
C LEU A 152 2.33 -19.76 27.99
N LEU A 153 1.52 -20.48 27.21
CA LEU A 153 1.63 -21.93 26.99
C LEU A 153 2.59 -22.29 25.83
N ASN A 154 2.79 -21.37 24.90
CA ASN A 154 3.63 -21.54 23.73
C ASN A 154 4.69 -20.44 23.62
N PRO A 155 5.67 -20.38 24.54
CA PRO A 155 6.64 -19.28 24.63
C PRO A 155 7.83 -19.39 23.66
N ASP A 156 7.85 -20.39 22.81
CA ASP A 156 8.93 -20.67 21.88
C ASP A 156 8.42 -20.89 20.44
N LEU A 157 9.34 -20.92 19.47
CA LEU A 157 9.01 -21.10 18.05
C LEU A 157 8.57 -22.53 17.71
N LEU A 158 8.64 -23.48 18.64
CA LEU A 158 8.04 -24.79 18.47
C LEU A 158 6.53 -24.74 18.70
N GLY A 159 6.09 -23.95 19.67
CA GLY A 159 4.68 -23.75 20.01
C GLY A 159 4.04 -22.58 19.26
N TYR A 160 4.75 -21.45 19.11
CA TYR A 160 4.31 -20.28 18.32
C TYR A 160 4.72 -20.48 16.86
N LYS A 161 3.74 -20.69 15.99
CA LYS A 161 3.95 -21.17 14.62
C LYS A 161 4.08 -20.02 13.62
N ILE A 162 5.29 -19.54 13.41
CA ILE A 162 5.59 -18.64 12.28
C ILE A 162 5.63 -19.47 10.99
N PRO A 163 4.97 -19.09 9.90
CA PRO A 163 5.04 -19.78 8.64
C PRO A 163 6.48 -19.90 8.12
N THR A 164 6.80 -21.04 7.57
CA THR A 164 8.09 -21.28 6.93
C THR A 164 8.05 -20.85 5.46
N VAL A 165 9.22 -20.84 4.80
CA VAL A 165 9.33 -20.56 3.37
C VAL A 165 8.49 -21.52 2.50
N HIS A 166 8.25 -22.74 2.97
CA HIS A 166 7.45 -23.73 2.26
C HIS A 166 5.94 -23.46 2.31
N GLU A 167 5.51 -22.64 3.26
CA GLU A 167 4.09 -22.24 3.41
C GLU A 167 3.81 -20.91 2.75
N MET A 168 4.87 -20.22 2.27
CA MET A 168 4.72 -18.94 1.60
C MET A 168 4.08 -19.11 0.22
N PRO A 169 2.98 -18.40 -0.08
CA PRO A 169 2.37 -18.38 -1.41
C PRO A 169 3.25 -17.66 -2.43
N GLU A 170 2.91 -17.81 -3.70
CA GLU A 170 3.39 -16.85 -4.71
C GLU A 170 2.82 -15.47 -4.40
N VAL A 171 3.68 -14.48 -4.18
CA VAL A 171 3.26 -13.09 -3.99
C VAL A 171 3.62 -12.27 -5.21
N VAL A 172 2.63 -11.59 -5.79
CA VAL A 172 2.79 -10.64 -6.89
C VAL A 172 2.68 -9.22 -6.30
N PRO A 173 3.81 -8.56 -5.99
CA PRO A 173 3.78 -7.20 -5.50
C PRO A 173 3.39 -6.23 -6.62
N ILE A 174 2.51 -5.29 -6.33
CA ILE A 174 2.06 -4.24 -7.25
C ILE A 174 2.30 -2.89 -6.58
N ILE A 175 3.31 -2.20 -7.04
CA ILE A 175 3.65 -0.88 -6.54
C ILE A 175 2.71 0.15 -7.16
N VAL A 176 2.05 0.93 -6.31
CA VAL A 176 1.23 2.08 -6.72
C VAL A 176 1.92 3.35 -6.25
N GLU A 177 2.07 4.32 -7.15
CA GLU A 177 2.74 5.59 -6.88
C GLU A 177 1.76 6.75 -7.01
N SER A 178 1.32 7.32 -5.88
CA SER A 178 0.43 8.49 -5.84
C SER A 178 1.17 9.82 -5.70
N ASN A 179 2.49 9.79 -5.48
CA ASN A 179 3.35 10.96 -5.26
C ASN A 179 2.82 11.89 -4.15
N ASP A 180 3.04 11.50 -2.91
CA ASP A 180 2.53 12.25 -1.76
C ASP A 180 3.23 13.62 -1.60
N PRO A 181 2.47 14.74 -1.52
CA PRO A 181 3.06 16.07 -1.43
C PRO A 181 3.78 16.34 -0.10
N GLU A 182 3.44 15.62 0.96
CA GLU A 182 4.05 15.78 2.29
C GLU A 182 5.22 14.82 2.52
N GLY A 183 5.32 13.77 1.71
CA GLY A 183 6.38 12.78 1.81
C GLY A 183 7.69 13.24 1.15
N PRO A 184 8.85 12.85 1.69
CA PRO A 184 10.14 13.16 1.07
C PRO A 184 10.21 12.53 -0.32
N PHE A 185 10.39 13.35 -1.34
CA PHE A 185 10.37 12.95 -2.76
C PHE A 185 9.09 12.24 -3.20
N GLY A 186 7.97 12.49 -2.53
CA GLY A 186 6.69 11.86 -2.81
C GLY A 186 6.47 10.50 -2.15
N ALA A 187 7.40 10.00 -1.34
CA ALA A 187 7.31 8.69 -0.71
C ALA A 187 6.36 8.69 0.49
N LYS A 188 5.68 7.56 0.67
CA LYS A 188 4.94 7.19 1.88
C LYS A 188 5.55 5.94 2.51
N GLU A 189 4.94 5.44 3.57
CA GLU A 189 5.35 4.20 4.20
C GLU A 189 5.13 2.99 3.27
N ALA A 190 5.89 1.93 3.46
CA ALA A 190 5.77 0.68 2.71
C ALA A 190 5.97 -0.56 3.59
N GLY A 191 5.96 -0.41 4.91
CA GLY A 191 6.21 -1.49 5.85
C GLY A 191 4.96 -2.08 6.47
N GLU A 192 4.20 -1.30 7.22
CA GLU A 192 3.05 -1.79 8.00
C GLU A 192 1.75 -1.82 7.19
N GLY A 193 1.53 -0.86 6.29
CA GLY A 193 0.34 -0.79 5.44
C GLY A 193 0.12 -2.04 4.59
N PRO A 194 1.15 -2.63 3.98
CA PRO A 194 1.02 -3.88 3.23
C PRO A 194 0.64 -5.11 4.06
N LEU A 195 0.82 -5.09 5.39
CA LEU A 195 0.46 -6.22 6.25
C LEU A 195 -1.05 -6.36 6.43
N LEU A 196 -1.76 -5.26 6.59
CA LEU A 196 -3.17 -5.30 7.01
C LEU A 196 -4.11 -6.01 6.02
N PRO A 197 -3.98 -5.85 4.69
CA PRO A 197 -4.96 -6.41 3.76
C PRO A 197 -4.90 -7.92 3.58
N ILE A 198 -3.79 -8.59 3.92
CA ILE A 198 -3.68 -10.04 3.74
C ILE A 198 -4.69 -10.80 4.62
N LEU A 199 -4.94 -10.29 5.83
CA LEU A 199 -5.88 -10.93 6.77
C LEU A 199 -7.29 -11.02 6.16
N PRO A 200 -7.93 -9.89 5.79
CA PRO A 200 -9.26 -9.95 5.18
C PRO A 200 -9.25 -10.60 3.79
N ALA A 201 -8.16 -10.50 3.01
CA ALA A 201 -8.09 -11.14 1.70
C ALA A 201 -8.19 -12.66 1.81
N VAL A 202 -7.41 -13.29 2.68
CA VAL A 202 -7.46 -14.73 2.91
C VAL A 202 -8.80 -15.15 3.51
N CYS A 203 -9.33 -14.42 4.50
CA CYS A 203 -10.64 -14.71 5.09
C CYS A 203 -11.77 -14.63 4.06
N ASN A 204 -11.71 -13.67 3.14
CA ASN A 204 -12.70 -13.55 2.07
C ASN A 204 -12.55 -14.65 1.02
N ALA A 205 -11.31 -15.05 0.67
CA ALA A 205 -11.06 -16.15 -0.23
C ALA A 205 -11.59 -17.49 0.34
N VAL A 206 -11.36 -17.74 1.64
CA VAL A 206 -11.94 -18.91 2.34
C VAL A 206 -13.47 -18.87 2.31
N TYR A 207 -14.05 -17.70 2.58
CA TYR A 207 -15.52 -17.55 2.48
C TYR A 207 -16.02 -17.80 1.06
N ASP A 208 -15.31 -17.32 0.06
CA ASP A 208 -15.66 -17.53 -1.35
C ASP A 208 -15.59 -19.03 -1.72
N ALA A 209 -14.59 -19.73 -1.21
CA ALA A 209 -14.39 -21.15 -1.46
C ALA A 209 -15.49 -22.05 -0.85
N ILE A 210 -15.88 -21.79 0.40
CA ILE A 210 -16.70 -22.74 1.18
C ILE A 210 -18.01 -22.16 1.76
N GLY A 211 -18.31 -20.87 1.54
CA GLY A 211 -19.53 -20.22 2.04
C GLY A 211 -19.62 -20.08 3.56
N VAL A 212 -18.51 -20.22 4.29
CA VAL A 212 -18.47 -20.11 5.75
C VAL A 212 -17.64 -18.89 6.17
N ARG A 213 -18.29 -17.93 6.84
CA ARG A 213 -17.65 -16.73 7.36
C ARG A 213 -17.00 -17.02 8.72
N ASN A 214 -15.71 -16.73 8.83
CA ASN A 214 -14.96 -16.82 10.07
C ASN A 214 -14.58 -15.42 10.54
N ASN A 215 -14.82 -15.15 11.84
CA ASN A 215 -14.56 -13.85 12.46
C ASN A 215 -13.47 -13.94 13.55
N GLU A 216 -12.87 -15.10 13.72
CA GLU A 216 -11.81 -15.36 14.69
C GLU A 216 -10.54 -15.82 13.96
N LEU A 217 -9.40 -15.27 14.33
CA LEU A 217 -8.08 -15.62 13.83
C LEU A 217 -7.25 -16.25 14.97
N PRO A 218 -6.24 -17.04 14.60
CA PRO A 218 -5.94 -17.59 13.27
C PRO A 218 -6.96 -18.62 12.80
N LEU A 219 -7.08 -18.81 11.49
CA LEU A 219 -7.91 -19.85 10.86
C LEU A 219 -7.18 -21.21 10.93
N THR A 220 -6.94 -21.70 12.13
CA THR A 220 -6.34 -23.02 12.29
C THR A 220 -7.28 -24.11 11.75
N PRO A 221 -6.73 -25.27 11.30
CA PRO A 221 -7.56 -26.37 10.78
C PRO A 221 -8.72 -26.76 11.70
N ASP A 222 -8.45 -26.84 13.00
CA ASP A 222 -9.47 -27.15 14.00
C ASP A 222 -10.60 -26.08 14.08
N ARG A 223 -10.23 -24.80 14.06
CA ARG A 223 -11.23 -23.70 14.08
C ARG A 223 -12.04 -23.68 12.80
N LEU A 224 -11.40 -23.85 11.66
CA LEU A 224 -12.12 -23.85 10.39
C LEU A 224 -13.04 -25.07 10.28
N TYR A 225 -12.55 -26.26 10.63
CA TYR A 225 -13.36 -27.49 10.64
C TYR A 225 -14.61 -27.33 11.53
N ARG A 226 -14.46 -26.83 12.76
CA ARG A 226 -15.58 -26.56 13.65
C ARG A 226 -16.58 -25.54 13.08
N SER A 227 -16.08 -24.54 12.37
CA SER A 227 -16.93 -23.54 11.71
C SER A 227 -17.74 -24.16 10.56
N ILE A 228 -17.11 -25.04 9.78
CA ILE A 228 -17.78 -25.83 8.72
C ILE A 228 -18.87 -26.72 9.33
N GLU A 229 -18.54 -27.52 10.36
CA GLU A 229 -19.53 -28.35 11.03
C GLU A 229 -20.70 -27.56 11.61
N LYS A 230 -20.41 -26.40 12.23
CA LYS A 230 -21.44 -25.50 12.77
C LYS A 230 -22.35 -24.98 11.66
N ALA A 231 -21.79 -24.56 10.54
CA ALA A 231 -22.54 -24.07 9.39
C ALA A 231 -23.43 -25.17 8.79
N CYS A 232 -22.91 -26.39 8.64
CA CYS A 232 -23.68 -27.53 8.17
C CYS A 232 -24.84 -27.84 9.09
N ARG A 233 -24.61 -27.89 10.41
CA ARG A 233 -25.68 -28.13 11.41
C ARG A 233 -26.78 -27.06 11.37
N GLN A 234 -26.39 -25.78 11.28
CA GLN A 234 -27.32 -24.67 11.22
C GLN A 234 -28.19 -24.65 9.96
N ARG A 235 -27.66 -25.15 8.85
CA ARG A 235 -28.37 -25.19 7.56
C ARG A 235 -29.03 -26.54 7.25
N GLY A 236 -28.89 -27.53 8.14
CA GLY A 236 -29.40 -28.88 7.93
C GLY A 236 -28.71 -29.65 6.82
N ILE A 237 -27.48 -29.25 6.48
CA ILE A 237 -26.65 -29.87 5.46
C ILE A 237 -25.88 -31.03 6.05
N LYS A 238 -25.91 -32.19 5.39
CA LYS A 238 -25.25 -33.41 5.87
C LYS A 238 -23.83 -33.53 5.37
N ASP A 239 -23.59 -33.16 4.11
CA ASP A 239 -22.27 -33.20 3.48
C ASP A 239 -21.71 -31.75 3.36
N PRO A 240 -20.56 -31.45 3.92
CA PRO A 240 -19.95 -30.12 3.77
C PRO A 240 -19.76 -29.64 2.33
N ARG A 241 -19.68 -30.58 1.38
CA ARG A 241 -19.59 -30.27 -0.06
C ARG A 241 -20.84 -29.63 -0.63
N ASP A 242 -21.97 -29.78 0.05
CA ASP A 242 -23.24 -29.15 -0.35
C ASP A 242 -23.42 -27.73 0.24
N LEU A 243 -22.41 -27.21 0.92
CA LEU A 243 -22.41 -25.80 1.36
C LEU A 243 -22.48 -24.88 0.13
N PRO A 244 -23.35 -23.85 0.18
CA PRO A 244 -23.48 -22.93 -0.95
C PRO A 244 -22.15 -22.20 -1.18
N ASN A 245 -21.67 -22.25 -2.41
CA ASN A 245 -20.49 -21.52 -2.82
C ASN A 245 -20.89 -20.11 -3.30
N PRO A 246 -20.50 -19.04 -2.57
CA PRO A 246 -20.86 -17.68 -2.93
C PRO A 246 -20.39 -17.24 -4.31
N SER A 247 -19.28 -17.79 -4.81
CA SER A 247 -18.75 -17.46 -6.13
C SER A 247 -19.69 -17.88 -7.27
N LEU A 248 -20.52 -18.89 -7.08
CA LEU A 248 -21.53 -19.31 -8.06
C LEU A 248 -22.74 -18.35 -8.09
N GLU A 249 -22.99 -17.61 -7.01
CA GLU A 249 -24.06 -16.61 -6.92
C GLU A 249 -23.61 -15.22 -7.43
N LEU A 250 -22.32 -15.01 -7.62
CA LEU A 250 -21.72 -13.71 -7.94
C LEU A 250 -22.03 -13.20 -9.36
N THR A 251 -22.51 -14.03 -10.28
CA THR A 251 -22.91 -13.56 -11.62
C THR A 251 -24.04 -12.54 -11.58
N SER A 252 -24.96 -12.65 -10.63
CA SER A 252 -26.02 -11.63 -10.43
C SER A 252 -25.57 -10.47 -9.53
N LEU A 253 -24.55 -10.68 -8.70
CA LEU A 253 -23.99 -9.66 -7.81
C LEU A 253 -23.01 -8.75 -8.57
N SER A 254 -22.28 -9.28 -9.56
CA SER A 254 -21.33 -8.50 -10.37
C SER A 254 -22.03 -7.32 -11.05
N ASP A 255 -23.22 -7.51 -11.61
CA ASP A 255 -24.00 -6.44 -12.21
C ASP A 255 -24.45 -5.36 -11.21
N LYS A 256 -24.76 -5.77 -9.97
CA LYS A 256 -25.11 -4.82 -8.91
C LYS A 256 -23.89 -4.06 -8.42
N LEU A 257 -22.73 -4.71 -8.30
CA LEU A 257 -21.48 -4.07 -7.91
C LEU A 257 -20.98 -3.10 -8.99
N ILE A 258 -21.05 -3.50 -10.26
CA ILE A 258 -20.72 -2.63 -11.40
C ILE A 258 -21.65 -1.40 -11.45
N ARG A 259 -22.96 -1.57 -11.24
CA ARG A 259 -23.89 -0.43 -11.14
C ARG A 259 -23.54 0.47 -9.95
N ARG A 260 -23.29 -0.08 -8.76
CA ARG A 260 -22.88 0.70 -7.59
C ARG A 260 -21.57 1.45 -7.81
N ALA A 261 -20.59 0.83 -8.46
CA ALA A 261 -19.34 1.48 -8.81
C ALA A 261 -19.56 2.65 -9.78
N LYS A 262 -20.39 2.46 -10.83
CA LYS A 262 -20.75 3.52 -11.77
C LYS A 262 -21.48 4.68 -11.06
N ASP A 263 -22.42 4.37 -10.17
CA ASP A 263 -23.17 5.38 -9.40
C ASP A 263 -22.28 6.14 -8.41
N HIS A 264 -21.27 5.46 -7.86
CA HIS A 264 -20.31 6.09 -6.95
C HIS A 264 -19.37 7.02 -7.72
N ALA A 265 -18.81 6.55 -8.81
CA ALA A 265 -17.96 7.33 -9.69
C ALA A 265 -18.68 8.56 -10.26
N LYS A 266 -19.97 8.42 -10.65
CA LYS A 266 -20.80 9.54 -11.09
C LYS A 266 -20.98 10.56 -9.96
N ARG A 267 -21.32 10.13 -8.75
CA ARG A 267 -21.46 11.02 -7.58
C ARG A 267 -20.17 11.74 -7.22
N ASP A 268 -19.03 11.09 -7.32
CA ASP A 268 -17.73 11.70 -7.05
C ASP A 268 -17.38 12.74 -8.12
N ARG A 269 -17.69 12.46 -9.39
CA ARG A 269 -17.55 13.45 -10.46
C ARG A 269 -18.44 14.68 -10.23
N GLU A 270 -19.70 14.47 -9.86
CA GLU A 270 -20.66 15.55 -9.55
C GLU A 270 -20.16 16.40 -8.36
N ARG A 271 -19.64 15.76 -7.31
CA ARG A 271 -19.04 16.45 -6.16
C ARG A 271 -17.81 17.28 -6.53
N ARG A 272 -16.97 16.81 -7.44
CA ARG A 272 -15.77 17.54 -7.88
C ARG A 272 -16.10 18.76 -8.73
N LEU A 273 -17.23 18.73 -9.40
CA LEU A 273 -17.75 19.85 -10.19
C LEU A 273 -18.54 20.84 -9.33
N ASP A 274 -18.83 20.52 -8.07
CA ASP A 274 -19.52 21.42 -7.14
C ASP A 274 -18.53 22.47 -6.61
N PRO A 275 -18.77 23.77 -6.88
CA PRO A 275 -17.90 24.84 -6.38
C PRO A 275 -17.98 25.06 -4.88
N ASN A 276 -18.82 24.32 -4.15
CA ASN A 276 -18.92 24.41 -2.70
C ASN A 276 -17.73 23.71 -2.03
N PRO A 277 -16.84 24.45 -1.33
CA PRO A 277 -15.66 23.87 -0.69
C PRO A 277 -16.00 22.86 0.41
N ASN A 278 -17.23 22.87 0.94
CA ASN A 278 -17.69 21.90 1.94
C ASN A 278 -18.22 20.59 1.32
N ALA A 279 -18.55 20.57 0.02
CA ALA A 279 -18.97 19.36 -0.67
C ALA A 279 -17.85 18.32 -0.79
N TYR A 280 -16.61 18.76 -0.67
CA TYR A 280 -15.41 17.92 -0.74
C TYR A 280 -14.96 17.34 0.60
N TYR A 281 -15.64 17.61 1.70
CA TYR A 281 -15.16 17.28 3.04
C TYR A 281 -14.87 15.78 3.22
N ASN A 282 -15.60 14.89 2.58
CA ASN A 282 -15.37 13.44 2.64
C ASN A 282 -14.36 12.92 1.60
N GLY A 283 -14.09 13.67 0.54
CA GLY A 283 -13.08 13.34 -0.48
C GLY A 283 -11.75 14.06 -0.26
N GLN A 284 -11.74 15.17 0.45
CA GLN A 284 -10.57 16.04 0.68
C GLN A 284 -9.54 15.46 1.66
N LEU A 285 -9.85 14.42 2.41
CA LEU A 285 -8.83 13.69 3.17
C LEU A 285 -7.71 13.20 2.27
N PHE A 286 -7.98 13.00 0.99
CA PHE A 286 -7.06 12.43 0.02
C PHE A 286 -6.46 13.43 -0.98
N ASN A 287 -6.94 14.68 -0.99
CA ASN A 287 -6.53 15.62 -2.03
C ASN A 287 -6.50 17.08 -1.53
N ARG A 288 -5.95 17.32 -0.34
CA ARG A 288 -5.88 18.66 0.27
C ARG A 288 -5.13 19.71 -0.56
N HIS A 289 -4.33 19.29 -1.53
CA HIS A 289 -3.50 20.15 -2.35
C HIS A 289 -3.80 20.08 -3.85
N ALA A 290 -4.74 19.25 -4.27
CA ALA A 290 -5.18 19.24 -5.66
C ALA A 290 -6.10 20.43 -5.91
N THR A 291 -5.57 21.49 -6.49
CA THR A 291 -6.27 22.71 -6.84
C THR A 291 -7.08 22.60 -8.13
N GLY A 292 -7.30 21.41 -8.65
CA GLY A 292 -8.06 21.14 -9.86
C GLY A 292 -8.07 19.66 -10.24
N PRO A 293 -8.81 19.28 -11.27
CA PRO A 293 -8.64 17.97 -11.87
C PRO A 293 -7.19 17.84 -12.37
N PRO A 294 -6.57 16.65 -12.31
CA PRO A 294 -5.23 16.43 -12.86
C PRO A 294 -5.25 16.87 -14.34
N GLU A 295 -4.23 17.61 -14.76
CA GLU A 295 -4.07 17.95 -16.16
C GLU A 295 -3.96 16.67 -16.99
N GLU A 296 -4.57 16.65 -18.15
CA GLU A 296 -4.70 15.49 -19.04
C GLU A 296 -3.36 14.82 -19.41
N ASN A 297 -2.23 15.43 -19.07
CA ASN A 297 -0.87 15.00 -19.37
C ASN A 297 0.06 14.97 -18.14
N ASP A 298 -0.45 14.80 -16.92
CA ASP A 298 0.43 14.68 -15.76
C ASP A 298 1.22 13.36 -15.83
N PRO A 299 2.55 13.40 -16.09
CA PRO A 299 3.37 12.19 -16.23
C PRO A 299 3.46 11.37 -14.92
N ASN A 300 2.99 11.90 -13.80
CA ASN A 300 2.99 11.25 -12.50
C ASN A 300 1.78 10.31 -12.27
N TRP A 301 0.82 10.30 -13.21
CA TRP A 301 -0.38 9.47 -13.16
C TRP A 301 -0.29 8.21 -14.04
N THR A 302 0.86 7.61 -14.15
CA THR A 302 1.02 6.33 -14.84
C THR A 302 0.53 5.17 -13.98
N VAL A 303 -0.74 4.86 -14.06
CA VAL A 303 -1.27 3.58 -13.60
C VAL A 303 -1.56 2.74 -14.84
N GLN A 304 -0.96 1.55 -14.92
CA GLN A 304 -1.38 0.56 -15.92
C GLN A 304 -2.81 0.13 -15.58
N VAL A 305 -3.76 0.64 -16.33
CA VAL A 305 -5.17 0.27 -16.22
C VAL A 305 -5.42 -0.86 -17.21
N LEU A 306 -5.85 -2.01 -16.71
CA LEU A 306 -6.32 -3.08 -17.61
C LEU A 306 -7.54 -2.62 -18.41
N PRO A 307 -7.68 -3.02 -19.68
CA PRO A 307 -8.81 -2.63 -20.52
C PRO A 307 -10.15 -2.99 -19.88
N ASP A 308 -11.14 -2.12 -20.04
CA ASP A 308 -12.48 -2.29 -19.44
C ASP A 308 -13.16 -3.62 -19.81
N GLN A 309 -12.93 -4.10 -21.03
CA GLN A 309 -13.51 -5.35 -21.51
C GLN A 309 -13.04 -6.57 -20.71
N GLU A 310 -11.78 -6.63 -20.33
CA GLU A 310 -11.20 -7.77 -19.60
C GLU A 310 -11.87 -7.97 -18.23
N TYR A 311 -12.23 -6.88 -17.54
CA TYR A 311 -12.95 -6.94 -16.27
C TYR A 311 -14.45 -7.22 -16.43
N LEU A 312 -15.06 -6.77 -17.52
CA LEU A 312 -16.48 -7.00 -17.80
C LEU A 312 -16.75 -8.45 -18.23
N GLU A 313 -15.80 -9.07 -18.89
CA GLU A 313 -15.89 -10.44 -19.39
C GLU A 313 -15.47 -11.49 -18.34
N ASN A 314 -14.71 -11.08 -17.31
CA ASN A 314 -14.28 -11.98 -16.24
C ASN A 314 -14.89 -11.61 -14.89
N PRO A 315 -15.99 -12.28 -14.47
CA PRO A 315 -16.66 -12.01 -13.20
C PRO A 315 -15.76 -12.14 -11.96
N LYS A 316 -14.70 -12.95 -12.04
CA LYS A 316 -13.73 -13.13 -10.96
C LYS A 316 -12.91 -11.85 -10.68
N LEU A 317 -12.84 -10.94 -11.64
CA LEU A 317 -12.12 -9.66 -11.51
C LEU A 317 -13.03 -8.48 -11.16
N ALA A 318 -14.33 -8.72 -10.95
CA ALA A 318 -15.31 -7.65 -10.71
C ALA A 318 -14.97 -6.73 -9.52
N GLY A 319 -14.37 -7.25 -8.47
CA GLY A 319 -13.89 -6.44 -7.33
C GLY A 319 -12.75 -5.49 -7.72
N SER A 320 -11.84 -5.94 -8.58
CA SER A 320 -10.74 -5.14 -9.09
C SER A 320 -11.22 -4.09 -10.10
N ALA A 321 -12.22 -4.44 -10.91
CA ALA A 321 -12.83 -3.53 -11.88
C ALA A 321 -13.45 -2.28 -11.22
N TRP A 322 -13.99 -2.43 -10.01
CA TRP A 322 -14.53 -1.30 -9.24
C TRP A 322 -13.45 -0.26 -8.92
N LEU A 323 -12.31 -0.68 -8.37
CA LEU A 323 -11.20 0.21 -8.03
C LEU A 323 -10.61 0.91 -9.27
N HIS A 324 -10.48 0.20 -10.38
CA HIS A 324 -9.97 0.78 -11.62
C HIS A 324 -10.93 1.78 -12.27
N LYS A 325 -12.25 1.52 -12.20
CA LYS A 325 -13.25 2.45 -12.71
C LYS A 325 -13.34 3.73 -11.89
N GLU A 326 -13.26 3.61 -10.56
CA GLU A 326 -13.18 4.80 -9.71
C GLU A 326 -11.93 5.63 -10.03
N ARG A 327 -10.79 5.00 -10.22
CA ARG A 327 -9.57 5.71 -10.60
C ARG A 327 -9.70 6.47 -11.92
N ARG A 328 -10.25 5.86 -12.95
CA ARG A 328 -10.47 6.55 -14.24
C ARG A 328 -11.33 7.79 -14.07
N HIS A 329 -12.36 7.73 -13.22
CA HIS A 329 -13.16 8.89 -12.90
C HIS A 329 -12.40 9.91 -12.06
N MET A 330 -11.49 9.46 -11.20
CA MET A 330 -10.59 10.34 -10.46
C MET A 330 -9.54 11.00 -11.37
N GLU A 331 -9.13 10.34 -12.43
CA GLU A 331 -8.16 10.82 -13.42
C GLU A 331 -8.80 11.67 -14.53
N GLY A 332 -10.12 11.91 -14.49
CA GLY A 332 -10.83 12.64 -15.53
C GLY A 332 -11.05 11.84 -16.83
N ALA A 333 -10.72 10.53 -16.84
CA ALA A 333 -11.03 9.64 -17.95
C ALA A 333 -12.53 9.28 -17.90
N GLU A 334 -13.22 9.38 -19.02
CA GLU A 334 -14.66 9.11 -19.19
C GLU A 334 -15.08 7.67 -18.90
#